data_2a38d903fb35c71f01aabec50271b2b5
#
_entry.id   2a38d903fb35c71f01aabec50271b2b5
#
_cell.length_a   1.000
_cell.length_b   1.000
_cell.length_c   1.000
_cell.angle_alpha   90.00
_cell.angle_beta   90.00
_cell.angle_gamma   90.00
#
_symmetry.space_group_name_H-M   'P 1'
#
loop_
_entity.id
_entity.type
_entity.pdbx_description
1 polymer ?
#
loop_
_entity_poly.entity_id
_entity_poly.type
_entity_poly.pdbx_seq_one_letter_code
_entity_poly.pdbx_strand_id
1 'polypeptide(L)'
;MWRPYTDESVAGYPAPLEVRPLTVAEWRKVEALEEDAKQAYVLESCTRVGGVPGSSSLDVHVAMALIRGVMANPWSGPQPTA
;
A
#
# COMPACT_ATOMS: atom_id res chain seq x y z
N MET A 1 4.05 -3.67 -10.15
CA MET A 1 4.23 -2.37 -10.80
C MET A 1 3.71 -1.25 -9.94
N TRP A 2 4.49 -0.19 -9.78
CA TRP A 2 4.14 0.92 -8.92
C TRP A 2 3.17 1.87 -9.60
N ARG A 3 2.21 2.37 -8.85
CA ARG A 3 1.20 3.31 -9.34
C ARG A 3 1.04 4.48 -8.39
N PRO A 4 0.86 5.69 -8.91
CA PRO A 4 0.53 6.81 -8.04
C PRO A 4 -0.82 6.56 -7.35
N TYR A 5 -0.89 6.96 -6.09
CA TYR A 5 -2.11 6.79 -5.31
C TYR A 5 -2.50 8.12 -4.68
N THR A 6 -3.78 8.41 -4.74
CA THR A 6 -4.34 9.58 -4.06
C THR A 6 -5.78 9.29 -3.67
N ASP A 7 -6.20 9.85 -2.55
CA ASP A 7 -7.61 9.91 -2.17
C ASP A 7 -7.82 11.15 -1.30
N GLU A 8 -9.04 11.38 -0.85
CA GLU A 8 -9.36 12.56 -0.07
C GLU A 8 -8.54 12.68 1.22
N SER A 9 -8.22 11.55 1.83
CA SER A 9 -7.49 11.52 3.10
C SER A 9 -6.07 12.05 2.97
N VAL A 10 -5.49 11.96 1.78
CA VAL A 10 -4.10 12.33 1.54
C VAL A 10 -3.95 13.36 0.43
N ALA A 11 -5.04 13.99 0.03
CA ALA A 11 -5.00 15.05 -0.97
C ALA A 11 -4.12 16.19 -0.43
N GLY A 12 -3.18 16.63 -1.24
CA GLY A 12 -2.25 17.67 -0.83
C GLY A 12 -1.05 17.20 -0.02
N TYR A 13 -0.88 15.89 0.16
CA TYR A 13 0.30 15.38 0.82
C TYR A 13 1.56 15.83 0.07
N PRO A 14 2.61 16.33 0.78
CA PRO A 14 3.72 17.01 0.14
C PRO A 14 4.68 16.11 -0.66
N ALA A 15 4.54 14.80 -0.57
CA ALA A 15 5.39 13.89 -1.31
C ALA A 15 4.54 12.97 -2.19
N PRO A 16 5.07 12.47 -3.31
CA PRO A 16 4.31 11.53 -4.14
C PRO A 16 4.11 10.21 -3.40
N LEU A 17 2.89 9.70 -3.47
CA LEU A 17 2.50 8.45 -2.86
C LEU A 17 2.31 7.42 -3.96
N GLU A 18 2.88 6.24 -3.76
CA GLU A 18 2.77 5.15 -4.73
C GLU A 18 2.43 3.85 -4.02
N VAL A 19 1.67 3.01 -4.69
CA VAL A 19 1.30 1.68 -4.18
C VAL A 19 1.46 0.65 -5.28
N ARG A 20 1.59 -0.61 -4.87
CA ARG A 20 1.51 -1.75 -5.79
C ARG A 20 0.70 -2.86 -5.11
N PRO A 21 0.09 -3.76 -5.89
CA PRO A 21 -0.67 -4.87 -5.29
C PRO A 21 0.27 -5.89 -4.64
N LEU A 22 -0.27 -6.62 -3.69
CA LEU A 22 0.42 -7.76 -3.10
C LEU A 22 0.45 -8.92 -4.08
N THR A 23 1.55 -9.64 -4.10
CA THR A 23 1.61 -10.93 -4.78
C THR A 23 0.99 -12.00 -3.89
N VAL A 24 0.71 -13.17 -4.46
CA VAL A 24 0.16 -14.29 -3.68
C VAL A 24 1.13 -14.70 -2.56
N ALA A 25 2.42 -14.71 -2.86
CA ALA A 25 3.43 -15.08 -1.86
C ALA A 25 3.44 -14.06 -0.70
N GLU A 26 3.33 -12.78 -1.02
CA GLU A 26 3.28 -11.73 -0.02
C GLU A 26 1.99 -11.80 0.81
N TRP A 27 0.87 -12.11 0.17
CA TRP A 27 -0.40 -12.27 0.87
C TRP A 27 -0.32 -13.37 1.91
N ARG A 28 0.32 -14.50 1.56
CA ARG A 28 0.50 -15.60 2.50
C ARG A 28 1.36 -15.20 3.70
N LYS A 29 2.39 -14.41 3.46
CA LYS A 29 3.21 -13.89 4.55
C LYS A 29 2.40 -12.97 5.45
N VAL A 30 1.60 -12.09 4.86
CA VAL A 30 0.76 -11.18 5.62
C VAL A 30 -0.21 -11.94 6.51
N GLU A 31 -0.83 -12.99 6.00
CA GLU A 31 -1.77 -13.78 6.77
C GLU A 31 -1.14 -14.45 7.99
N ALA A 32 0.14 -14.73 7.93
CA ALA A 32 0.86 -15.38 9.02
C ALA A 32 1.37 -14.40 10.08
N LEU A 33 1.26 -13.10 9.82
CA LEU A 33 1.78 -12.06 10.73
C LEU A 33 0.71 -11.57 11.69
N GLU A 34 1.16 -11.01 12.81
CA GLU A 34 0.29 -10.29 13.72
C GLU A 34 -0.14 -8.98 13.10
N GLU A 35 -1.19 -8.36 13.63
CA GLU A 35 -1.81 -7.18 13.04
C GLU A 35 -0.81 -6.04 12.83
N ASP A 36 -0.01 -5.73 13.84
CA ASP A 36 0.98 -4.67 13.71
C ASP A 36 2.02 -4.99 12.66
N ALA A 37 2.46 -6.23 12.62
CA ALA A 37 3.45 -6.67 11.66
C ALA A 37 2.87 -6.70 10.24
N LYS A 38 1.58 -7.01 10.08
CA LYS A 38 0.91 -6.95 8.79
C LYS A 38 0.97 -5.56 8.20
N GLN A 39 0.63 -4.56 9.00
CA GLN A 39 0.63 -3.18 8.53
C GLN A 39 2.03 -2.73 8.13
N ALA A 40 3.02 -3.02 8.96
CA ALA A 40 4.39 -2.67 8.65
C ALA A 40 4.86 -3.35 7.36
N TYR A 41 4.56 -4.62 7.21
CA TYR A 41 4.96 -5.37 6.02
C TYR A 41 4.35 -4.79 4.75
N VAL A 42 3.06 -4.50 4.77
CA VAL A 42 2.37 -3.92 3.61
C VAL A 42 2.96 -2.55 3.27
N LEU A 43 3.20 -1.72 4.26
CA LEU A 43 3.77 -0.39 4.03
C LEU A 43 5.17 -0.48 3.43
N GLU A 44 6.01 -1.35 3.95
CA GLU A 44 7.39 -1.46 3.47
C GLU A 44 7.50 -2.13 2.11
N SER A 45 6.60 -3.05 1.81
CA SER A 45 6.68 -3.85 0.58
C SER A 45 5.87 -3.27 -0.57
N CYS A 46 4.75 -2.63 -0.28
CA CYS A 46 3.77 -2.26 -1.29
C CYS A 46 3.48 -0.77 -1.37
N THR A 47 4.20 0.05 -0.62
CA THR A 47 4.00 1.51 -0.68
C THR A 47 5.33 2.24 -0.80
N ARG A 48 5.26 3.43 -1.38
CA ARG A 48 6.40 4.35 -1.44
C ARG A 48 5.90 5.76 -1.16
N VAL A 49 6.69 6.48 -0.40
CA VAL A 49 6.43 7.89 -0.08
C VAL A 49 7.66 8.68 -0.50
N GLY A 50 7.53 9.50 -1.54
CA GLY A 50 8.66 10.24 -2.06
C GLY A 50 9.78 9.36 -2.60
N GLY A 51 9.44 8.19 -3.14
CA GLY A 51 10.42 7.25 -3.67
C GLY A 51 11.08 6.34 -2.63
N VAL A 52 10.70 6.48 -1.36
CA VAL A 52 11.25 5.67 -0.26
C VAL A 52 10.17 4.72 0.23
N PRO A 53 10.50 3.47 0.58
CA PRO A 53 9.50 2.56 1.11
C PRO A 53 8.76 3.15 2.30
N GLY A 54 7.46 2.89 2.37
CA GLY A 54 6.65 3.30 3.51
C GLY A 54 7.13 2.63 4.79
N SER A 55 6.75 3.19 5.93
CA SER A 55 7.15 2.63 7.21
C SER A 55 6.11 2.93 8.28
N SER A 56 6.26 2.29 9.43
CA SER A 56 5.37 2.52 10.57
C SER A 56 5.56 3.90 11.22
N SER A 57 6.55 4.66 10.78
CA SER A 57 6.73 6.03 11.26
C SER A 57 5.86 7.05 10.51
N LEU A 58 5.12 6.62 9.48
CA LEU A 58 4.19 7.50 8.78
C LEU A 58 3.03 7.89 9.68
N ASP A 59 2.46 9.06 9.40
CA ASP A 59 1.22 9.48 10.03
C ASP A 59 0.15 8.40 9.80
N VAL A 60 -0.66 8.14 10.82
CA VAL A 60 -1.65 7.07 10.76
C VAL A 60 -2.65 7.27 9.61
N HIS A 61 -3.04 8.50 9.32
CA HIS A 61 -3.97 8.75 8.22
C HIS A 61 -3.35 8.39 6.87
N VAL A 62 -2.08 8.73 6.69
CA VAL A 62 -1.35 8.41 5.46
C VAL A 62 -1.16 6.90 5.35
N ALA A 63 -0.73 6.27 6.44
CA ALA A 63 -0.50 4.83 6.46
C ALA A 63 -1.79 4.06 6.14
N MET A 64 -2.89 4.43 6.77
CA MET A 64 -4.17 3.76 6.54
C MET A 64 -4.68 3.98 5.11
N ALA A 65 -4.51 5.18 4.58
CA ALA A 65 -4.89 5.46 3.18
C ALA A 65 -4.08 4.60 2.21
N LEU A 66 -2.78 4.49 2.43
CA LEU A 66 -1.92 3.68 1.58
C LEU A 66 -2.28 2.20 1.66
N ILE A 67 -2.53 1.69 2.86
CA ILE A 67 -2.94 0.30 3.04
C ILE A 67 -4.25 0.03 2.30
N ARG A 68 -5.23 0.94 2.41
CA ARG A 68 -6.47 0.82 1.64
C ARG A 68 -6.20 0.79 0.15
N GLY A 69 -5.28 1.63 -0.32
CA GLY A 69 -4.90 1.66 -1.74
C GLY A 69 -4.30 0.35 -2.21
N VAL A 70 -3.47 -0.28 -1.38
CA VAL A 70 -2.89 -1.59 -1.70
C VAL A 70 -3.96 -2.68 -1.76
N MET A 71 -4.86 -2.68 -0.77
CA MET A 71 -5.85 -3.76 -0.63
C MET A 71 -7.06 -3.59 -1.53
N ALA A 72 -7.33 -2.38 -1.98
CA ALA A 72 -8.53 -2.06 -2.75
C ALA A 72 -8.34 -2.20 -4.25
N ASN A 73 -7.65 -3.18 -4.71
CA ASN A 73 -7.48 -3.46 -6.14
C ASN A 73 -6.98 -2.26 -6.96
N PRO A 74 -5.69 -2.02 -6.99
CA PRO A 74 -5.12 -0.91 -7.74
C PRO A 74 -5.10 -1.11 -9.27
N TRP A 75 -5.63 -2.20 -9.78
CA TRP A 75 -5.64 -2.47 -11.20
C TRP A 75 -6.65 -1.57 -11.90
N SER A 76 -6.22 -0.89 -12.95
CA SER A 76 -7.09 -0.04 -13.73
C SER A 76 -7.46 -0.65 -15.06
N GLY A 77 -6.91 -1.77 -15.42
CA GLY A 77 -7.21 -2.47 -16.65
C GLY A 77 -8.14 -3.65 -16.41
N PRO A 78 -8.53 -4.36 -17.47
CA PRO A 78 -9.32 -5.57 -17.32
C PRO A 78 -8.55 -6.58 -16.49
N GLN A 79 -9.26 -7.24 -15.58
CA GLN A 79 -8.65 -8.25 -14.75
C GLN A 79 -8.64 -9.59 -15.46
N PRO A 80 -7.61 -10.40 -15.24
CA PRO A 80 -7.65 -11.75 -15.77
C PRO A 80 -8.79 -12.51 -15.11
N THR A 81 -9.60 -13.13 -15.92
CA THR A 81 -10.65 -14.02 -15.42
C THR A 81 -10.02 -15.36 -15.12
N ALA A 82 -10.24 -15.81 -13.95
CA ALA A 82 -9.73 -17.11 -13.57
C ALA A 82 -10.55 -18.21 -14.22
#